data_de06a9628def6908a5ad4956264bce55
#
_entry.id   de06a9628def6908a5ad4956264bce55
#
_cell.length_a   1.000
_cell.length_b   1.000
_cell.length_c   1.000
_cell.angle_alpha   90.00
_cell.angle_beta   90.00
_cell.angle_gamma   90.00
#
_symmetry.space_group_name_H-M   'P 1'
#
loop_
_entity.id
_entity.type
_entity.pdbx_description
1 polymer ?
#
loop_
_entity_poly.entity_id
_entity_poly.type
_entity_poly.pdbx_seq_one_letter_code
_entity_poly.pdbx_strand_id
1 'polypeptide(L)'
;MKMQTVAVLGSTGSIGQSTLEIVKKTKKFKVVLIFANTSYFKIISQIKIFKPKIVIINNLKVYQKIKKFKKFKKLIILNNITNIEKYLKKVDITISAVPGIA
;
A
#
# COMPACT_ATOMS: atom_id res chain seq x y z
N MET A 1 8.51 0.93 -22.43
CA MET A 1 9.31 0.42 -21.31
C MET A 1 8.39 -0.05 -20.18
N LYS A 2 8.61 -1.26 -19.70
CA LYS A 2 7.78 -1.84 -18.67
C LYS A 2 8.12 -1.24 -17.30
N MET A 3 7.11 -0.77 -16.58
CA MET A 3 7.30 -0.26 -15.21
C MET A 3 7.53 -1.40 -14.24
N GLN A 4 8.40 -1.19 -13.26
CA GLN A 4 8.56 -2.14 -12.17
C GLN A 4 7.48 -1.92 -11.13
N THR A 5 6.92 -3.01 -10.61
CA THR A 5 5.88 -2.95 -9.60
C THR A 5 6.49 -2.92 -8.20
N VAL A 6 5.90 -2.13 -7.32
CA VAL A 6 6.43 -1.88 -5.98
C VAL A 6 5.37 -2.12 -4.92
N ALA A 7 5.75 -2.81 -3.85
CA ALA A 7 4.95 -2.93 -2.65
C ALA A 7 5.63 -2.11 -1.54
N VAL A 8 4.86 -1.29 -0.83
CA VAL A 8 5.40 -0.50 0.29
C VAL A 8 4.72 -0.94 1.57
N LEU A 9 5.48 -1.56 2.45
CA LEU A 9 4.99 -2.00 3.76
C LEU A 9 5.30 -0.91 4.78
N GLY A 10 4.27 -0.35 5.41
CA GLY A 10 4.39 0.80 6.29
C GLY A 10 4.29 2.11 5.53
N SER A 11 3.36 2.18 4.59
CA SER A 11 3.25 3.31 3.65
C SER A 11 2.93 4.66 4.31
N THR A 12 2.31 4.66 5.48
CA THR A 12 1.94 5.91 6.16
C THR A 12 2.97 6.39 7.19
N GLY A 13 4.01 5.60 7.46
CA GLY A 13 5.11 6.01 8.33
C GLY A 13 6.07 6.95 7.59
N SER A 14 7.05 7.51 8.32
CA SER A 14 8.00 8.47 7.76
C SER A 14 8.77 7.91 6.56
N ILE A 15 9.33 6.72 6.71
CA ILE A 15 10.12 6.09 5.65
C ILE A 15 9.22 5.72 4.47
N GLY A 16 8.01 5.19 4.77
CA GLY A 16 7.07 4.82 3.73
C GLY A 16 6.62 6.01 2.90
N GLN A 17 6.31 7.12 3.55
CA GLN A 17 5.93 8.35 2.85
C GLN A 17 7.07 8.90 2.00
N SER A 18 8.29 8.88 2.53
CA SER A 18 9.47 9.32 1.76
C SER A 18 9.70 8.44 0.54
N THR A 19 9.52 7.14 0.70
CA THR A 19 9.63 6.18 -0.40
C THR A 19 8.60 6.48 -1.49
N LEU A 20 7.36 6.73 -1.09
CA LEU A 20 6.28 7.03 -2.04
C LEU A 20 6.53 8.34 -2.79
N GLU A 21 7.13 9.34 -2.12
CA GLU A 21 7.51 10.59 -2.78
C GLU A 21 8.51 10.34 -3.90
N ILE A 22 9.51 9.49 -3.64
CA ILE A 22 10.52 9.14 -4.64
C ILE A 22 9.87 8.40 -5.81
N VAL A 23 9.00 7.44 -5.50
CA VAL A 23 8.29 6.67 -6.53
C VAL A 23 7.42 7.58 -7.40
N LYS A 24 6.75 8.55 -6.77
CA LYS A 24 5.89 9.50 -7.49
C LYS A 24 6.66 10.34 -8.49
N LYS A 25 7.89 10.73 -8.14
CA LYS A 25 8.74 11.55 -9.01
C LYS A 25 9.42 10.74 -10.10
N THR A 26 9.50 9.42 -9.93
CA THR A 26 10.20 8.54 -10.86
C THR A 26 9.19 7.72 -11.64
N LYS A 27 9.07 7.96 -12.93
CA LYS A 27 8.07 7.29 -13.76
C LYS A 27 8.38 5.82 -14.09
N LYS A 28 9.40 5.26 -13.46
CA LYS A 28 9.83 3.86 -13.70
C LYS A 28 9.10 2.86 -12.80
N PHE A 29 8.39 3.33 -11.78
CA PHE A 29 7.80 2.45 -10.78
C PHE A 29 6.30 2.64 -10.68
N LYS A 30 5.60 1.55 -10.36
CA LYS A 30 4.17 1.58 -10.11
C LYS A 30 3.88 0.91 -8.77
N VAL A 31 3.25 1.63 -7.85
CA VAL A 31 2.87 1.07 -6.56
C VAL A 31 1.63 0.19 -6.76
N VAL A 32 1.75 -1.09 -6.46
CA VAL A 32 0.63 -2.03 -6.60
C VAL A 32 0.09 -2.54 -5.27
N LEU A 33 0.86 -2.42 -4.19
CA LEU A 33 0.43 -2.85 -2.87
C LEU A 33 0.95 -1.87 -1.82
N ILE A 34 0.06 -1.46 -0.91
CA ILE A 34 0.46 -0.71 0.28
C ILE A 34 -0.06 -1.42 1.52
N PHE A 35 0.73 -1.41 2.58
CA PHE A 35 0.35 -1.91 3.88
C PHE A 35 0.48 -0.77 4.88
N ALA A 36 -0.62 -0.44 5.55
CA ALA A 36 -0.67 0.67 6.48
C ALA A 36 -1.39 0.29 7.77
N ASN A 37 -1.27 1.11 8.81
CA ASN A 37 -1.84 0.79 10.10
C ASN A 37 -3.13 1.60 10.40
N THR A 38 -3.00 2.83 10.86
CA THR A 38 -4.14 3.58 11.43
C THR A 38 -4.47 4.91 10.76
N SER A 39 -3.59 5.45 9.94
CA SER A 39 -3.75 6.81 9.41
C SER A 39 -4.76 6.88 8.27
N TYR A 40 -6.05 6.95 8.63
CA TYR A 40 -7.17 6.94 7.69
C TYR A 40 -7.00 7.91 6.51
N PHE A 41 -6.74 9.19 6.79
CA PHE A 41 -6.64 10.18 5.72
C PHE A 41 -5.42 9.96 4.82
N LYS A 42 -4.31 9.52 5.41
CA LYS A 42 -3.10 9.22 4.63
C LYS A 42 -3.32 8.02 3.72
N ILE A 43 -4.02 6.99 4.21
CA ILE A 43 -4.33 5.81 3.41
C ILE A 43 -5.19 6.19 2.22
N ILE A 44 -6.25 6.96 2.44
CA ILE A 44 -7.14 7.39 1.37
C ILE A 44 -6.39 8.24 0.35
N SER A 45 -5.56 9.17 0.81
CA SER A 45 -4.75 10.00 -0.07
C SER A 45 -3.83 9.14 -0.94
N GLN A 46 -3.19 8.14 -0.35
CA GLN A 46 -2.28 7.26 -1.08
C GLN A 46 -3.03 6.40 -2.10
N ILE A 47 -4.22 5.93 -1.76
CA ILE A 47 -5.05 5.18 -2.70
C ILE A 47 -5.39 6.04 -3.92
N LYS A 48 -5.76 7.29 -3.69
CA LYS A 48 -6.13 8.21 -4.77
C LYS A 48 -4.96 8.57 -5.66
N ILE A 49 -3.78 8.77 -5.07
CA ILE A 49 -2.59 9.19 -5.81
C ILE A 49 -1.95 8.02 -6.56
N PHE A 50 -1.74 6.91 -5.89
CA PHE A 50 -0.97 5.79 -6.44
C PHE A 50 -1.83 4.71 -7.09
N LYS A 51 -3.11 4.67 -6.76
CA LYS A 51 -4.07 3.69 -7.31
C LYS A 51 -3.56 2.25 -7.22
N PRO A 52 -3.14 1.80 -6.02
CA PRO A 52 -2.66 0.42 -5.86
C PRO A 52 -3.78 -0.58 -6.11
N LYS A 53 -3.42 -1.78 -6.46
CA LYS A 53 -4.40 -2.87 -6.64
C LYS A 53 -4.79 -3.50 -5.32
N ILE A 54 -3.85 -3.50 -4.36
CA ILE A 54 -4.03 -4.17 -3.07
C ILE A 54 -3.69 -3.19 -1.96
N VAL A 55 -4.59 -3.07 -1.00
CA VAL A 55 -4.40 -2.23 0.20
C VAL A 55 -4.63 -3.09 1.42
N ILE A 56 -3.64 -3.18 2.28
CA ILE A 56 -3.75 -3.92 3.53
C ILE A 56 -3.76 -2.91 4.67
N ILE A 57 -4.80 -2.97 5.49
CA ILE A 57 -5.01 -2.02 6.59
C ILE A 57 -5.07 -2.81 7.89
N ASN A 58 -4.05 -2.65 8.73
CA ASN A 58 -3.93 -3.43 9.95
C ASN A 58 -5.00 -3.10 10.99
N ASN A 59 -5.38 -1.83 11.11
CA ASN A 59 -6.39 -1.42 12.08
C ASN A 59 -7.79 -1.78 11.59
N LEU A 60 -8.53 -2.56 12.37
CA LEU A 60 -9.84 -3.07 11.97
C LEU A 60 -10.86 -1.95 11.71
N LYS A 61 -10.90 -0.93 12.57
CA LYS A 61 -11.86 0.17 12.41
C LYS A 61 -11.61 0.97 11.14
N VAL A 62 -10.35 1.26 10.85
CA VAL A 62 -9.96 1.97 9.63
C VAL A 62 -10.26 1.12 8.40
N TYR A 63 -9.95 -0.17 8.47
CA TYR A 63 -10.27 -1.11 7.41
C TYR A 63 -11.76 -1.10 7.09
N GLN A 64 -12.61 -1.20 8.10
CA GLN A 64 -14.07 -1.21 7.92
C GLN A 64 -14.58 0.08 7.29
N LYS A 65 -14.03 1.22 7.69
CA LYS A 65 -14.43 2.52 7.12
C LYS A 65 -14.07 2.61 5.65
N ILE A 66 -12.85 2.23 5.30
CA ILE A 66 -12.36 2.35 3.91
C ILE A 66 -13.06 1.36 3.00
N LYS A 67 -13.30 0.15 3.48
CA LYS A 67 -13.96 -0.88 2.69
C LYS A 67 -15.38 -0.50 2.27
N LYS A 68 -16.03 0.40 2.99
CA LYS A 68 -17.39 0.85 2.68
C LYS A 68 -17.46 1.82 1.50
N PHE A 69 -16.34 2.39 1.07
CA PHE A 69 -16.35 3.34 -0.05
C PHE A 69 -16.63 2.63 -1.36
N LYS A 70 -17.72 3.03 -2.01
CA LYS A 70 -18.12 2.44 -3.28
C LYS A 70 -17.09 2.65 -4.38
N LYS A 71 -16.40 3.78 -4.38
CA LYS A 71 -15.38 4.06 -5.40
C LYS A 71 -14.15 3.18 -5.29
N PHE A 72 -14.00 2.45 -4.20
CA PHE A 72 -12.89 1.53 -4.01
C PHE A 72 -13.29 0.06 -4.21
N LYS A 73 -14.42 -0.20 -4.85
CA LYS A 73 -14.90 -1.57 -5.08
C LYS A 73 -13.93 -2.47 -5.80
N LYS A 74 -13.17 -1.91 -6.74
CA LYS A 74 -12.25 -2.69 -7.55
C LYS A 74 -10.93 -2.99 -6.84
N LEU A 75 -10.70 -2.37 -5.70
CA LEU A 75 -9.50 -2.63 -4.91
C LEU A 75 -9.66 -3.90 -4.09
N ILE A 76 -8.56 -4.60 -3.93
CA ILE A 76 -8.49 -5.68 -2.96
C ILE A 76 -8.08 -5.03 -1.63
N ILE A 77 -9.01 -4.96 -0.69
CA ILE A 77 -8.76 -4.36 0.62
C ILE A 77 -8.76 -5.45 1.68
N LEU A 78 -7.63 -5.63 2.36
CA LEU A 78 -7.44 -6.68 3.34
C LEU A 78 -7.16 -6.07 4.72
N ASN A 79 -7.51 -6.80 5.78
CA ASN A 79 -7.33 -6.33 7.16
C ASN A 79 -6.01 -6.78 7.79
N ASN A 80 -5.42 -7.85 7.30
CA ASN A 80 -4.21 -8.38 7.91
C ASN A 80 -3.22 -8.88 6.86
N ILE A 81 -2.00 -9.16 7.31
CA ILE A 81 -0.92 -9.60 6.43
C ILE A 81 -0.87 -11.10 6.21
N THR A 82 -1.88 -11.84 6.67
CA THR A 82 -1.94 -13.28 6.42
C THR A 82 -1.93 -13.53 4.92
N ASN A 83 -1.05 -14.40 4.47
CA ASN A 83 -0.89 -14.72 3.05
C ASN A 83 -0.34 -13.56 2.20
N ILE A 84 0.26 -12.55 2.82
CA ILE A 84 0.86 -11.44 2.06
C ILE A 84 1.89 -11.93 1.05
N GLU A 85 2.58 -13.03 1.36
CA GLU A 85 3.63 -13.57 0.50
C GLU A 85 3.14 -13.89 -0.91
N LYS A 86 1.91 -14.38 -1.04
CA LYS A 86 1.37 -14.71 -2.37
C LYS A 86 1.21 -13.46 -3.25
N TYR A 87 0.98 -12.30 -2.64
CA TYR A 87 0.91 -11.04 -3.37
C TYR A 87 2.31 -10.50 -3.66
N LEU A 88 3.23 -10.62 -2.69
CA LEU A 88 4.58 -10.10 -2.83
C LEU A 88 5.40 -10.85 -3.89
N LYS A 89 5.10 -12.11 -4.12
CA LYS A 89 5.77 -12.89 -5.17
C LYS A 89 5.57 -12.31 -6.55
N LYS A 90 4.49 -11.59 -6.76
CA LYS A 90 4.16 -11.00 -8.06
C LYS A 90 4.67 -9.58 -8.22
N VAL A 91 5.32 -9.05 -7.19
CA VAL A 91 5.81 -7.68 -7.15
C VAL A 91 7.32 -7.68 -7.39
N ASP A 92 7.79 -6.76 -8.22
CA ASP A 92 9.22 -6.68 -8.54
C ASP A 92 10.06 -6.22 -7.34
N ILE A 93 9.57 -5.23 -6.59
CA ILE A 93 10.32 -4.65 -5.48
C ILE A 93 9.41 -4.52 -4.25
N THR A 94 9.86 -5.00 -3.12
CA THR A 94 9.16 -4.82 -1.85
C THR A 94 10.02 -3.99 -0.92
N ILE A 95 9.47 -2.87 -0.44
CA ILE A 95 10.15 -2.00 0.51
C ILE A 95 9.44 -2.12 1.86
N SER A 96 10.17 -2.57 2.87
CA SER A 96 9.64 -2.69 4.22
C SER A 96 10.09 -1.51 5.07
N ALA A 97 9.13 -0.68 5.44
CA ALA A 97 9.34 0.47 6.31
C ALA A 97 8.65 0.30 7.67
N VAL A 98 8.31 -0.94 8.00
CA VAL A 98 7.63 -1.26 9.26
C VAL A 98 8.68 -1.71 10.28
N PRO A 99 8.79 -1.03 11.43
CA PRO A 99 9.72 -1.47 12.47
C PRO A 99 9.41 -2.88 12.94
N GLY A 100 10.46 -3.68 13.08
CA GLY A 100 10.32 -5.06 13.58
C GLY A 100 9.99 -6.11 12.53
N ILE A 101 9.79 -5.70 11.27
CA ILE A 101 9.63 -6.65 10.17
C ILE A 101 10.94 -6.65 9.38
N ALA A 102 11.64 -7.71 9.46
CA ALA A 102 12.92 -7.86 8.77
C ALA A 102 12.70 -8.26 7.31
#